data_26dfb61a25f926da4f31c4e08a2faa3c
#
_entry.id   26dfb61a25f926da4f31c4e08a2faa3c
#
_cell.length_a   1.000
_cell.length_b   1.000
_cell.length_c   1.000
_cell.angle_alpha   90.00
_cell.angle_beta   90.00
_cell.angle_gamma   90.00
#
_symmetry.space_group_name_H-M   'P 1'
#
loop_
_entity.id
_entity.type
_entity.pdbx_description
1 polymer ?
#
loop_
_entity_poly.entity_id
_entity_poly.type
_entity_poly.pdbx_seq_one_letter_code
_entity_poly.pdbx_strand_id
1 'polypeptide(L)'
;NVDLGDFPQMTWHEAMERFGSDKPDLRIDLELVSVDDLMADVEFKVFSGPANDPKGRVAALRVPGGATISRKEIDDLTKYISAYGARGLAWIKVNDKASGVSGLQSPILKFMPESTIHDLVERLGLEDGDIVFFGADKRQIVNDSLGALRLKVAAMTDSVREGWAPLWVVDFPMFEETSSGGLTAIHH
;
A
#
# COMPACT_ATOMS: atom_id res chain seq x y z
N ASN A 1 19.53 10.80 29.57
CA ASN A 1 19.55 9.47 28.97
C ASN A 1 18.13 9.02 28.78
N VAL A 2 17.72 8.79 27.55
CA VAL A 2 16.45 8.14 27.22
C VAL A 2 16.79 6.66 27.04
N ASP A 3 16.13 5.80 27.82
CA ASP A 3 16.19 4.35 27.58
C ASP A 3 15.24 4.04 26.42
N LEU A 4 15.79 3.62 25.30
CA LEU A 4 15.01 3.28 24.11
C LEU A 4 14.53 1.82 24.10
N GLY A 5 14.88 1.06 25.17
CA GLY A 5 14.57 -0.36 25.27
C GLY A 5 15.27 -1.23 24.20
N ASP A 6 14.77 -2.45 24.03
CA ASP A 6 15.24 -3.35 22.97
C ASP A 6 14.61 -2.95 21.63
N PHE A 7 15.44 -2.81 20.61
CA PHE A 7 14.97 -2.48 19.26
C PHE A 7 14.39 -3.74 18.61
N PRO A 8 13.12 -3.69 18.14
CA PRO A 8 12.54 -4.79 17.40
C PRO A 8 13.35 -5.06 16.13
N GLN A 9 13.37 -6.31 15.72
CA GLN A 9 14.00 -6.74 14.47
C GLN A 9 12.93 -7.09 13.46
N MET A 10 13.16 -6.70 12.21
CA MET A 10 12.30 -6.99 11.07
C MET A 10 13.18 -7.39 9.89
N THR A 11 12.80 -8.40 9.13
CA THR A 11 13.54 -8.75 7.92
C THR A 11 13.34 -7.70 6.84
N TRP A 12 14.32 -7.54 5.95
CA TRP A 12 14.19 -6.69 4.77
C TRP A 12 12.94 -7.04 3.95
N HIS A 13 12.69 -8.33 3.77
CA HIS A 13 11.51 -8.80 3.05
C HIS A 13 10.20 -8.32 3.70
N GLU A 14 10.08 -8.48 5.00
CA GLU A 14 8.91 -8.01 5.76
C GLU A 14 8.76 -6.49 5.68
N ALA A 15 9.85 -5.74 5.80
CA ALA A 15 9.83 -4.27 5.69
C ALA A 15 9.31 -3.83 4.31
N MET A 16 9.78 -4.47 3.24
CA MET A 16 9.33 -4.17 1.87
C MET A 16 7.88 -4.59 1.63
N GLU A 17 7.43 -5.73 2.18
CA GLU A 17 6.04 -6.18 2.03
C GLU A 17 5.06 -5.30 2.80
N ARG A 18 5.36 -4.94 4.05
CA ARG A 18 4.43 -4.21 4.92
C ARG A 18 4.50 -2.69 4.73
N PHE A 19 5.63 -2.15 4.32
CA PHE A 19 5.83 -0.69 4.32
C PHE A 19 6.34 -0.14 2.98
N GLY A 20 6.74 -1.01 2.05
CA GLY A 20 7.31 -0.60 0.77
C GLY A 20 8.67 0.10 0.91
N SER A 21 9.39 -0.11 2.02
CA SER A 21 10.65 0.56 2.33
C SER A 21 11.52 -0.30 3.24
N ASP A 22 12.81 -0.28 3.02
CA ASP A 22 13.84 -0.91 3.86
C ASP A 22 14.17 -0.10 5.14
N LYS A 23 13.57 1.07 5.31
CA LYS A 23 13.70 1.98 6.45
C LYS A 23 12.34 2.55 6.86
N PRO A 24 11.40 1.69 7.27
CA PRO A 24 10.04 2.13 7.57
C PRO A 24 9.97 3.01 8.81
N ASP A 25 9.19 4.07 8.76
CA ASP A 25 8.83 4.84 9.95
C ASP A 25 7.70 4.13 10.70
N LEU A 26 8.04 3.46 11.81
CA LEU A 26 7.07 2.72 12.62
C LEU A 26 6.20 3.61 13.52
N ARG A 27 6.37 4.93 13.49
CA ARG A 27 5.42 5.86 14.13
C ARG A 27 4.11 5.99 13.37
N ILE A 28 4.07 5.45 12.16
CA ILE A 28 2.91 5.44 11.28
C ILE A 28 2.31 4.04 11.27
N ASP A 29 1.07 3.89 11.75
CA ASP A 29 0.35 2.61 11.84
C ASP A 29 -0.41 2.26 10.54
N LEU A 30 0.13 2.65 9.40
CA LEU A 30 -0.42 2.29 8.10
C LEU A 30 0.47 1.22 7.47
N GLU A 31 -0.13 0.11 7.04
CA GLU A 31 0.59 -0.99 6.41
C GLU A 31 0.04 -1.29 5.01
N LEU A 32 0.92 -1.77 4.15
CA LEU A 32 0.54 -2.33 2.86
C LEU A 32 0.06 -3.77 3.06
N VAL A 33 -1.09 -4.09 2.49
CA VAL A 33 -1.65 -5.45 2.52
C VAL A 33 -1.70 -5.99 1.10
N SER A 34 -1.09 -7.16 0.86
CA SER A 34 -1.20 -7.83 -0.43
C SER A 34 -2.62 -8.32 -0.66
N VAL A 35 -3.10 -8.07 -1.90
CA VAL A 35 -4.44 -8.47 -2.37
C VAL A 35 -4.38 -9.14 -3.75
N ASP A 36 -3.21 -9.66 -4.13
CA ASP A 36 -2.97 -10.30 -5.43
C ASP A 36 -3.98 -11.41 -5.70
N ASP A 37 -4.22 -12.28 -4.72
CA ASP A 37 -5.15 -13.40 -4.82
C ASP A 37 -6.60 -12.97 -5.06
N LEU A 38 -7.03 -11.85 -4.46
CA LEU A 38 -8.37 -11.30 -4.68
C LEU A 38 -8.51 -10.61 -6.04
N MET A 39 -7.40 -10.17 -6.63
CA MET A 39 -7.38 -9.39 -7.87
C MET A 39 -7.06 -10.23 -9.11
N ALA A 40 -6.66 -11.49 -8.95
CA ALA A 40 -6.25 -12.33 -10.07
C ALA A 40 -7.34 -12.56 -11.13
N ASP A 41 -8.59 -12.71 -10.68
CA ASP A 41 -9.72 -13.06 -11.53
C ASP A 41 -10.67 -11.88 -11.84
N VAL A 42 -10.33 -10.64 -11.40
CA VAL A 42 -11.19 -9.47 -11.70
C VAL A 42 -11.08 -9.06 -13.17
N GLU A 43 -12.16 -8.51 -13.72
CA GLU A 43 -12.17 -8.02 -15.11
C GLU A 43 -11.24 -6.82 -15.34
N PHE A 44 -10.91 -6.10 -14.27
CA PHE A 44 -10.05 -4.92 -14.33
C PHE A 44 -8.59 -5.29 -14.60
N LYS A 45 -8.20 -5.26 -15.87
CA LYS A 45 -6.86 -5.65 -16.34
C LYS A 45 -5.69 -4.94 -15.65
N VAL A 46 -5.93 -3.72 -15.13
CA VAL A 46 -4.93 -2.97 -14.35
C VAL A 46 -4.57 -3.73 -13.08
N PHE A 47 -5.50 -4.52 -12.51
CA PHE A 47 -5.25 -5.34 -11.34
C PHE A 47 -4.91 -6.78 -11.70
N SER A 48 -5.74 -7.44 -12.54
CA SER A 48 -5.51 -8.85 -12.85
C SER A 48 -4.22 -9.11 -13.62
N GLY A 49 -3.71 -8.15 -14.38
CA GLY A 49 -2.41 -8.26 -15.03
C GLY A 49 -1.27 -8.44 -14.03
N PRO A 50 -0.99 -7.45 -13.17
CA PRO A 50 0.05 -7.56 -12.13
C PRO A 50 -0.20 -8.67 -11.12
N ALA A 51 -1.46 -8.97 -10.77
CA ALA A 51 -1.80 -10.05 -9.83
C ALA A 51 -1.40 -11.44 -10.35
N ASN A 52 -1.39 -11.64 -11.67
CA ASN A 52 -0.98 -12.89 -12.31
C ASN A 52 0.47 -12.88 -12.81
N ASP A 53 1.21 -11.79 -12.65
CA ASP A 53 2.62 -11.69 -13.01
C ASP A 53 3.49 -12.04 -11.79
N PRO A 54 4.38 -13.04 -11.86
CA PRO A 54 5.31 -13.38 -10.76
C PRO A 54 6.18 -12.21 -10.29
N LYS A 55 6.42 -11.21 -11.12
CA LYS A 55 7.16 -9.98 -10.80
C LYS A 55 6.23 -8.81 -10.47
N GLY A 56 4.92 -9.02 -10.55
CA GLY A 56 3.90 -8.06 -10.21
C GLY A 56 3.55 -8.04 -8.73
N ARG A 57 2.73 -7.07 -8.37
CA ARG A 57 2.11 -6.95 -7.05
C ARG A 57 0.84 -6.12 -7.16
N VAL A 58 -0.20 -6.53 -6.42
CA VAL A 58 -1.33 -5.67 -6.11
C VAL A 58 -1.40 -5.53 -4.59
N ALA A 59 -1.22 -4.32 -4.11
CA ALA A 59 -1.28 -4.03 -2.69
C ALA A 59 -2.26 -2.91 -2.39
N ALA A 60 -2.84 -2.97 -1.19
CA ALA A 60 -3.77 -2.00 -0.65
C ALA A 60 -3.16 -1.27 0.54
N LEU A 61 -3.45 0.03 0.66
CA LEU A 61 -3.12 0.89 1.79
C LEU A 61 -4.40 1.46 2.36
N ARG A 62 -4.85 0.93 3.51
CA ARG A 62 -5.98 1.49 4.26
C ARG A 62 -5.54 2.75 4.99
N VAL A 63 -6.36 3.79 4.93
CA VAL A 63 -6.19 5.03 5.69
C VAL A 63 -7.45 5.27 6.53
N PRO A 64 -7.43 4.96 7.82
CA PRO A 64 -8.55 5.20 8.72
C PRO A 64 -8.97 6.66 8.73
N GLY A 65 -10.29 6.92 8.65
CA GLY A 65 -10.84 8.27 8.59
C GLY A 65 -10.52 9.08 7.32
N GLY A 66 -9.83 8.47 6.34
CA GLY A 66 -9.34 9.14 5.15
C GLY A 66 -10.40 9.42 4.07
N ALA A 67 -11.69 9.05 4.28
CA ALA A 67 -12.76 9.37 3.32
C ALA A 67 -12.97 10.88 3.16
N THR A 68 -12.48 11.69 4.09
CA THR A 68 -12.47 13.16 4.03
C THR A 68 -11.53 13.72 2.99
N ILE A 69 -10.52 12.96 2.55
CA ILE A 69 -9.59 13.35 1.47
C ILE A 69 -10.39 13.65 0.20
N SER A 70 -10.31 14.89 -0.25
CA SER A 70 -11.09 15.36 -1.40
C SER A 70 -10.61 14.74 -2.72
N ARG A 71 -11.44 14.82 -3.77
CA ARG A 71 -11.04 14.36 -5.10
C ARG A 71 -9.80 15.07 -5.63
N LYS A 72 -9.68 16.36 -5.39
CA LYS A 72 -8.50 17.14 -5.78
C LYS A 72 -7.24 16.63 -5.09
N GLU A 73 -7.32 16.35 -3.79
CA GLU A 73 -6.18 15.80 -3.04
C GLU A 73 -5.80 14.40 -3.56
N ILE A 74 -6.77 13.55 -3.92
CA ILE A 74 -6.49 12.26 -4.56
C ILE A 74 -5.78 12.44 -5.91
N ASP A 75 -6.20 13.42 -6.71
CA ASP A 75 -5.56 13.73 -7.97
C ASP A 75 -4.12 14.27 -7.76
N ASP A 76 -3.89 15.05 -6.70
CA ASP A 76 -2.55 15.51 -6.31
C ASP A 76 -1.68 14.37 -5.76
N LEU A 77 -2.24 13.43 -4.99
CA LEU A 77 -1.56 12.20 -4.56
C LEU A 77 -1.19 11.33 -5.76
N THR A 78 -2.08 11.22 -6.76
CA THR A 78 -1.79 10.49 -8.01
C THR A 78 -0.59 11.08 -8.74
N LYS A 79 -0.50 12.40 -8.84
CA LYS A 79 0.67 13.08 -9.41
C LYS A 79 1.92 12.85 -8.56
N TYR A 80 1.79 12.89 -7.24
CA TYR A 80 2.91 12.66 -6.33
C TYR A 80 3.53 11.28 -6.55
N ILE A 81 2.72 10.22 -6.58
CA ILE A 81 3.24 8.85 -6.75
C ILE A 81 3.71 8.55 -8.17
N SER A 82 3.34 9.34 -9.16
CA SER A 82 3.83 9.17 -10.53
C SER A 82 5.36 9.35 -10.64
N ALA A 83 5.96 10.15 -9.74
CA ALA A 83 7.41 10.29 -9.63
C ALA A 83 8.12 8.97 -9.25
N TYR A 84 7.39 8.00 -8.68
CA TYR A 84 7.86 6.67 -8.31
C TYR A 84 7.49 5.59 -9.35
N GLY A 85 7.01 6.02 -10.52
CA GLY A 85 6.68 5.13 -11.65
C GLY A 85 5.23 4.65 -11.69
N ALA A 86 4.39 4.97 -10.69
CA ALA A 86 2.98 4.59 -10.71
C ALA A 86 2.21 5.32 -11.83
N ARG A 87 1.36 4.57 -12.55
CA ARG A 87 0.56 5.10 -13.68
C ARG A 87 -0.78 5.66 -13.26
N GLY A 88 -1.21 5.42 -12.03
CA GLY A 88 -2.47 5.86 -11.48
C GLY A 88 -2.61 5.46 -10.03
N LEU A 89 -3.65 5.95 -9.37
CA LEU A 89 -3.99 5.66 -7.99
C LEU A 89 -5.47 5.28 -7.92
N ALA A 90 -5.75 3.98 -7.84
CA ALA A 90 -7.10 3.49 -7.59
C ALA A 90 -7.43 3.64 -6.11
N TRP A 91 -8.70 3.85 -5.79
CA TRP A 91 -9.14 4.06 -4.41
C TRP A 91 -10.59 3.62 -4.21
N ILE A 92 -10.95 3.29 -2.97
CA ILE A 92 -12.33 3.05 -2.53
C ILE A 92 -12.53 3.82 -1.21
N LYS A 93 -13.61 4.60 -1.10
CA LYS A 93 -14.07 5.20 0.15
C LYS A 93 -15.21 4.39 0.73
N VAL A 94 -15.23 4.27 2.05
CA VAL A 94 -16.29 3.62 2.81
C VAL A 94 -17.16 4.71 3.45
N ASN A 95 -18.37 4.92 2.90
CA ASN A 95 -19.32 5.87 3.45
C ASN A 95 -20.28 5.20 4.45
N ASP A 96 -20.71 3.96 4.17
CA ASP A 96 -21.61 3.17 5.00
C ASP A 96 -21.35 1.67 4.76
N LYS A 97 -20.53 1.05 5.61
CA LYS A 97 -20.18 -0.37 5.52
C LYS A 97 -21.40 -1.29 5.60
N ALA A 98 -22.41 -0.93 6.43
CA ALA A 98 -23.61 -1.74 6.62
C ALA A 98 -24.46 -1.85 5.36
N SER A 99 -24.37 -0.88 4.44
CA SER A 99 -25.05 -0.90 3.13
C SER A 99 -24.30 -1.73 2.08
N GLY A 100 -23.23 -2.42 2.43
CA GLY A 100 -22.43 -3.23 1.51
C GLY A 100 -21.85 -2.41 0.37
N VAL A 101 -21.88 -2.95 -0.87
CA VAL A 101 -21.31 -2.28 -2.04
C VAL A 101 -21.93 -0.90 -2.31
N SER A 102 -23.22 -0.70 -2.01
CA SER A 102 -23.91 0.59 -2.21
C SER A 102 -23.41 1.68 -1.25
N GLY A 103 -22.81 1.31 -0.12
CA GLY A 103 -22.19 2.23 0.83
C GLY A 103 -20.74 2.59 0.49
N LEU A 104 -20.18 2.02 -0.58
CA LEU A 104 -18.83 2.30 -1.05
C LEU A 104 -18.86 3.28 -2.23
N GLN A 105 -17.83 4.08 -2.34
CA GLN A 105 -17.66 5.04 -3.43
C GLN A 105 -16.33 4.82 -4.14
N SER A 106 -16.37 4.43 -5.40
CA SER A 106 -15.16 4.31 -6.24
C SER A 106 -15.53 4.12 -7.72
N PRO A 107 -14.69 4.60 -8.64
CA PRO A 107 -14.87 4.34 -10.07
C PRO A 107 -14.54 2.89 -10.46
N ILE A 108 -13.85 2.11 -9.61
CA ILE A 108 -13.40 0.75 -9.95
C ILE A 108 -14.38 -0.35 -9.51
N LEU A 109 -15.33 -0.06 -8.64
CA LEU A 109 -16.29 -1.07 -8.11
C LEU A 109 -17.03 -1.85 -9.22
N LYS A 110 -17.38 -1.17 -10.31
CA LYS A 110 -18.09 -1.77 -11.44
C LYS A 110 -17.32 -2.88 -12.18
N PHE A 111 -16.03 -3.02 -11.92
CA PHE A 111 -15.16 -4.02 -12.53
C PHE A 111 -14.84 -5.17 -11.59
N MET A 112 -15.41 -5.18 -10.38
CA MET A 112 -15.13 -6.15 -9.34
C MET A 112 -16.41 -6.88 -8.94
N PRO A 113 -16.37 -8.22 -8.82
CA PRO A 113 -17.47 -8.98 -8.25
C PRO A 113 -17.77 -8.53 -6.81
N GLU A 114 -19.05 -8.58 -6.39
CA GLU A 114 -19.43 -8.24 -5.02
C GLU A 114 -18.72 -9.10 -3.98
N SER A 115 -18.49 -10.39 -4.26
CA SER A 115 -17.70 -11.28 -3.39
C SER A 115 -16.29 -10.75 -3.15
N THR A 116 -15.60 -10.34 -4.21
CA THR A 116 -14.25 -9.77 -4.11
C THR A 116 -14.25 -8.48 -3.29
N ILE A 117 -15.27 -7.63 -3.46
CA ILE A 117 -15.41 -6.39 -2.68
C ILE A 117 -15.64 -6.73 -1.20
N HIS A 118 -16.49 -7.71 -0.90
CA HIS A 118 -16.72 -8.18 0.47
C HIS A 118 -15.42 -8.70 1.12
N ASP A 119 -14.70 -9.58 0.42
CA ASP A 119 -13.43 -10.14 0.90
C ASP A 119 -12.37 -9.05 1.13
N LEU A 120 -12.35 -8.00 0.30
CA LEU A 120 -11.49 -6.82 0.50
C LEU A 120 -11.86 -6.07 1.78
N VAL A 121 -13.16 -5.79 1.97
CA VAL A 121 -13.65 -5.08 3.18
C VAL A 121 -13.27 -5.84 4.45
N GLU A 122 -13.42 -7.16 4.44
CA GLU A 122 -13.05 -8.02 5.58
C GLU A 122 -11.53 -8.07 5.79
N ARG A 123 -10.76 -8.39 4.74
CA ARG A 123 -9.30 -8.53 4.81
C ARG A 123 -8.62 -7.26 5.31
N LEU A 124 -9.07 -6.11 4.81
CA LEU A 124 -8.49 -4.81 5.18
C LEU A 124 -9.11 -4.24 6.48
N GLY A 125 -10.14 -4.89 7.03
CA GLY A 125 -10.84 -4.41 8.22
C GLY A 125 -11.41 -3.01 8.02
N LEU A 126 -11.99 -2.71 6.84
CA LEU A 126 -12.47 -1.38 6.50
C LEU A 126 -13.68 -1.00 7.39
N GLU A 127 -13.71 0.26 7.78
CA GLU A 127 -14.76 0.86 8.60
C GLU A 127 -15.31 2.14 7.94
N ASP A 128 -16.44 2.61 8.46
CA ASP A 128 -17.03 3.86 7.98
C ASP A 128 -16.06 5.03 8.10
N GLY A 129 -15.96 5.81 7.05
CA GLY A 129 -15.05 6.95 6.98
C GLY A 129 -13.64 6.61 6.48
N ASP A 130 -13.33 5.35 6.18
CA ASP A 130 -12.03 4.95 5.65
C ASP A 130 -11.89 5.24 4.16
N ILE A 131 -10.66 5.40 3.72
CA ILE A 131 -10.28 5.27 2.31
C ILE A 131 -9.20 4.18 2.18
N VAL A 132 -9.28 3.41 1.11
CA VAL A 132 -8.21 2.49 0.72
C VAL A 132 -7.67 2.88 -0.64
N PHE A 133 -6.34 2.95 -0.76
CA PHE A 133 -5.62 3.16 -2.00
C PHE A 133 -5.01 1.85 -2.49
N PHE A 134 -4.87 1.69 -3.82
CA PHE A 134 -4.30 0.50 -4.43
C PHE A 134 -3.15 0.85 -5.34
N GLY A 135 -2.08 0.07 -5.25
CA GLY A 135 -0.98 0.02 -6.21
C GLY A 135 -1.01 -1.32 -6.96
N ALA A 136 -0.86 -1.28 -8.28
CA ALA A 136 -0.85 -2.45 -9.12
C ALA A 136 0.11 -2.24 -10.30
N ASP A 137 1.27 -2.85 -10.24
CA ASP A 137 2.34 -2.79 -11.25
C ASP A 137 3.43 -3.82 -10.89
N LYS A 138 4.64 -3.68 -11.42
CA LYS A 138 5.82 -4.40 -10.93
C LYS A 138 6.00 -4.14 -9.43
N ARG A 139 6.41 -5.19 -8.69
CA ARG A 139 6.58 -5.15 -7.23
C ARG A 139 7.36 -3.92 -6.73
N GLN A 140 8.48 -3.58 -7.39
CA GLN A 140 9.29 -2.42 -7.02
C GLN A 140 8.51 -1.12 -7.14
N ILE A 141 7.77 -0.90 -8.24
CA ILE A 141 6.96 0.31 -8.45
C ILE A 141 5.86 0.42 -7.39
N VAL A 142 5.19 -0.69 -7.06
CA VAL A 142 4.15 -0.71 -6.02
C VAL A 142 4.75 -0.36 -4.66
N ASN A 143 5.89 -0.97 -4.30
CA ASN A 143 6.57 -0.70 -3.04
C ASN A 143 6.98 0.78 -2.93
N ASP A 144 7.68 1.30 -3.92
CA ASP A 144 8.18 2.68 -3.91
C ASP A 144 7.03 3.70 -3.87
N SER A 145 5.99 3.48 -4.69
CA SER A 145 4.87 4.41 -4.79
C SER A 145 3.97 4.38 -3.55
N LEU A 146 3.56 3.19 -3.07
CA LEU A 146 2.73 3.08 -1.88
C LEU A 146 3.50 3.37 -0.59
N GLY A 147 4.80 3.04 -0.53
CA GLY A 147 5.66 3.42 0.58
C GLY A 147 5.76 4.95 0.73
N ALA A 148 5.96 5.66 -0.38
CA ALA A 148 5.94 7.12 -0.40
C ALA A 148 4.55 7.69 -0.08
N LEU A 149 3.49 7.09 -0.65
CA LEU A 149 2.10 7.48 -0.38
C LEU A 149 1.75 7.35 1.10
N ARG A 150 2.17 6.26 1.75
CA ARG A 150 1.99 5.99 3.17
C ARG A 150 2.47 7.15 4.04
N LEU A 151 3.69 7.62 3.80
CA LEU A 151 4.25 8.77 4.52
C LEU A 151 3.48 10.06 4.25
N LYS A 152 3.09 10.27 2.99
CA LYS A 152 2.37 11.47 2.57
C LYS A 152 0.99 11.56 3.18
N VAL A 153 0.21 10.47 3.15
CA VAL A 153 -1.15 10.47 3.71
C VAL A 153 -1.13 10.51 5.23
N ALA A 154 -0.16 9.87 5.90
CA ALA A 154 0.00 9.97 7.34
C ALA A 154 0.23 11.41 7.80
N ALA A 155 1.05 12.17 7.07
CA ALA A 155 1.26 13.59 7.35
C ALA A 155 0.01 14.45 7.05
N MET A 156 -0.82 14.07 6.07
CA MET A 156 -2.06 14.78 5.73
C MET A 156 -3.17 14.52 6.76
N THR A 157 -3.18 13.35 7.39
CA THR A 157 -4.20 12.92 8.36
C THR A 157 -3.75 13.06 9.81
N ASP A 158 -2.59 13.68 10.04
CA ASP A 158 -1.98 13.82 11.38
C ASP A 158 -1.85 12.49 12.14
N SER A 159 -1.54 11.42 11.39
CA SER A 159 -1.47 10.04 11.89
C SER A 159 -0.04 9.60 12.25
N VAL A 160 0.89 10.54 12.42
CA VAL A 160 2.27 10.26 12.81
C VAL A 160 2.38 10.37 14.33
N ARG A 161 2.69 9.27 15.02
CA ARG A 161 2.93 9.28 16.47
C ARG A 161 4.16 10.11 16.81
N GLU A 162 4.13 10.80 17.94
CA GLU A 162 5.31 11.51 18.46
C GLU A 162 6.36 10.53 18.98
N GLY A 163 7.61 11.02 19.12
CA GLY A 163 8.72 10.28 19.69
C GLY A 163 9.55 9.50 18.67
N TRP A 164 10.15 8.41 19.13
CA TRP A 164 11.07 7.56 18.37
C TRP A 164 10.53 6.13 18.31
N ALA A 165 10.67 5.49 17.17
CA ALA A 165 10.33 4.09 16.96
C ALA A 165 11.49 3.39 16.23
N PRO A 166 12.63 3.19 16.90
CA PRO A 166 13.82 2.56 16.30
C PRO A 166 13.57 1.08 16.06
N LEU A 167 14.16 0.56 14.97
CA LEU A 167 14.17 -0.87 14.66
C LEU A 167 15.47 -1.25 13.96
N TRP A 168 15.76 -2.55 13.95
CA TRP A 168 16.77 -3.15 13.10
C TRP A 168 16.07 -3.81 11.90
N VAL A 169 16.46 -3.41 10.70
CA VAL A 169 16.14 -4.19 9.50
C VAL A 169 17.32 -5.11 9.22
N VAL A 170 17.03 -6.41 9.11
CA VAL A 170 18.01 -7.48 8.97
C VAL A 170 17.75 -8.29 7.70
N ASP A 171 18.62 -9.23 7.39
CA ASP A 171 18.49 -10.15 6.24
C ASP A 171 18.36 -9.42 4.89
N PHE A 172 19.16 -8.39 4.71
CA PHE A 172 19.22 -7.68 3.42
C PHE A 172 19.71 -8.61 2.31
N PRO A 173 19.08 -8.56 1.11
CA PRO A 173 19.60 -9.31 -0.03
C PRO A 173 20.97 -8.76 -0.45
N MET A 174 21.91 -9.68 -0.75
CA MET A 174 23.24 -9.29 -1.25
C MET A 174 23.20 -8.85 -2.71
N PHE A 175 22.22 -9.31 -3.48
CA PHE A 175 22.11 -9.08 -4.92
C PHE A 175 20.68 -8.72 -5.30
N GLU A 176 20.54 -7.91 -6.36
CA GLU A 176 19.28 -7.62 -7.02
C GLU A 176 19.35 -7.98 -8.52
N GLU A 177 18.20 -8.28 -9.11
CA GLU A 177 18.11 -8.50 -10.55
C GLU A 177 18.22 -7.17 -11.31
N THR A 178 19.11 -7.11 -12.27
CA THR A 178 19.17 -6.00 -13.23
C THR A 178 18.04 -6.09 -14.26
N SER A 179 17.75 -4.98 -14.93
CA SER A 179 16.77 -4.94 -16.02
C SER A 179 17.09 -5.88 -17.19
N SER A 180 18.36 -6.30 -17.33
CA SER A 180 18.85 -7.26 -18.34
C SER A 180 18.79 -8.73 -17.87
N GLY A 181 18.30 -9.01 -16.66
CA GLY A 181 18.20 -10.37 -16.08
C GLY A 181 19.50 -10.87 -15.46
N GLY A 182 20.51 -10.00 -15.26
CA GLY A 182 21.72 -10.31 -14.50
C GLY A 182 21.52 -10.00 -13.01
N LEU A 183 22.53 -10.34 -12.19
CA LEU A 183 22.61 -9.97 -10.78
C LEU A 183 23.62 -8.85 -10.59
N THR A 184 23.30 -7.86 -9.77
CA THR A 184 24.23 -6.83 -9.32
C THR A 184 24.25 -6.80 -7.78
N ALA A 185 25.38 -6.44 -7.19
CA ALA A 185 25.46 -6.26 -5.76
C ALA A 185 24.66 -5.03 -5.34
N ILE A 186 23.89 -5.17 -4.28
CA ILE A 186 23.18 -4.05 -3.67
C ILE A 186 24.15 -3.29 -2.78
N HIS A 187 24.19 -1.96 -2.94
CA HIS A 187 24.90 -1.06 -2.04
C HIS A 187 23.90 -0.49 -1.02
N HIS A 188 24.11 -0.81 0.23
CA HIS A 188 23.31 -0.32 1.36
C HIS A 188 23.97 0.89 2.01
#